data_5e38ed4a0ad4cbd72a90325f964e2b12
#
_entry.id   5e38ed4a0ad4cbd72a90325f964e2b12
#
_cell.length_a   1.000
_cell.length_b   1.000
_cell.length_c   1.000
_cell.angle_alpha   90.00
_cell.angle_beta   90.00
_cell.angle_gamma   90.00
#
_symmetry.space_group_name_H-M   'P 1'
#
loop_
_entity.id
_entity.type
_entity.pdbx_description
1 polymer ?
#
loop_
_entity_poly.entity_id
_entity_poly.type
_entity_poly.pdbx_seq_one_letter_code
_entity_poly.pdbx_strand_id
1 'polypeptide(L)'
;MKIEFLSYNLILMTIFTLAKVEAFETSSTVWKLLRNGRCFVDEFVEEVKRDKNLRQEWLEIIATIHDAASGKLLPQKRYRKLTLAKSFVFQAFEAKSFSLRLYLITEHNIGKILVCGGRKKNQIKDIERLKRITKEYSHFKN
;
A
#
# COMPACT_ATOMS: atom_id res chain seq x y z
N MET A 1 19.60 34.15 1.25
CA MET A 1 20.02 33.09 0.32
C MET A 1 20.09 31.71 0.95
N LYS A 2 20.79 31.53 2.06
CA LYS A 2 20.85 30.22 2.73
C LYS A 2 19.49 29.72 3.22
N ILE A 3 18.64 30.62 3.73
CA ILE A 3 17.31 30.27 4.22
C ILE A 3 16.40 29.81 3.06
N GLU A 4 16.43 30.50 1.94
CA GLU A 4 15.68 30.13 0.76
C GLU A 4 16.11 28.79 0.20
N PHE A 5 17.42 28.53 0.15
CA PHE A 5 17.98 27.28 -0.31
C PHE A 5 17.54 26.12 0.59
N LEU A 6 17.58 26.29 1.91
CA LEU A 6 17.15 25.27 2.86
C LEU A 6 15.65 24.99 2.73
N SER A 7 14.82 26.03 2.58
CA SER A 7 13.39 25.88 2.35
C SER A 7 13.10 25.12 1.08
N TYR A 8 13.81 25.41 0.01
CA TYR A 8 13.67 24.72 -1.27
C TYR A 8 14.02 23.25 -1.14
N ASN A 9 15.13 22.92 -0.48
CA ASN A 9 15.54 21.53 -0.26
C ASN A 9 14.52 20.76 0.59
N LEU A 10 13.96 21.38 1.64
CA LEU A 10 12.93 20.77 2.47
C LEU A 10 11.66 20.45 1.68
N ILE A 11 11.27 21.36 0.76
CA ILE A 11 10.11 21.13 -0.10
C ILE A 11 10.33 19.93 -1.02
N LEU A 12 11.56 19.74 -1.51
CA LEU A 12 11.91 18.62 -2.38
C LEU A 12 12.13 17.32 -1.64
N MET A 13 12.33 17.35 -0.32
CA MET A 13 12.53 16.13 0.47
C MET A 13 11.22 15.33 0.54
N THR A 14 11.34 14.04 0.23
CA THR A 14 10.24 13.09 0.43
C THR A 14 10.54 12.28 1.68
N ILE A 15 9.63 12.33 2.65
CA ILE A 15 9.75 11.61 3.92
C ILE A 15 8.67 10.54 3.99
N PHE A 16 9.07 9.32 4.26
CA PHE A 16 8.15 8.20 4.45
C PHE A 16 8.11 7.79 5.91
N THR A 17 6.92 7.43 6.38
CA THR A 17 6.72 6.84 7.70
C THR A 17 5.82 5.62 7.57
N LEU A 18 5.95 4.69 8.51
CA LEU A 18 5.09 3.52 8.59
C LEU A 18 4.23 3.64 9.85
N ALA A 19 2.92 3.55 9.68
CA ALA A 19 1.98 3.54 10.79
C ALA A 19 1.43 2.13 10.95
N LYS A 20 1.57 1.55 12.15
CA LYS A 20 1.05 0.21 12.43
C LYS A 20 -0.47 0.20 12.36
N VAL A 21 -1.02 -0.80 11.69
CA VAL A 21 -2.47 -1.02 11.67
C VAL A 21 -2.83 -1.91 12.86
N GLU A 22 -3.29 -1.28 13.93
CA GLU A 22 -3.50 -1.96 15.23
C GLU A 22 -4.59 -3.03 15.20
N ALA A 23 -5.53 -2.94 14.26
CA ALA A 23 -6.62 -3.89 14.14
C ALA A 23 -6.16 -5.31 13.76
N PHE A 24 -4.94 -5.46 13.24
CA PHE A 24 -4.40 -6.76 12.83
C PHE A 24 -3.48 -7.32 13.92
N GLU A 25 -3.94 -8.37 14.61
CA GLU A 25 -3.12 -9.16 15.52
C GLU A 25 -2.71 -10.44 14.79
N THR A 26 -1.72 -10.31 13.91
CA THR A 26 -1.29 -11.35 12.99
C THR A 26 0.20 -11.64 13.15
N SER A 27 0.66 -12.81 12.67
CA SER A 27 2.06 -13.19 12.77
C SER A 27 2.99 -12.25 12.01
N SER A 28 2.54 -11.68 10.88
CA SER A 28 3.23 -10.58 10.21
C SER A 28 2.56 -9.27 10.59
N THR A 29 3.36 -8.27 10.94
CA THR A 29 2.84 -6.94 11.23
C THR A 29 2.32 -6.29 9.94
N VAL A 30 1.22 -5.56 10.05
CA VAL A 30 0.64 -4.81 8.93
C VAL A 30 0.80 -3.31 9.17
N TRP A 31 1.34 -2.62 8.20
CA TRP A 31 1.63 -1.18 8.24
C TRP A 31 0.89 -0.45 7.13
N LYS A 32 0.65 0.83 7.33
CA LYS A 32 0.26 1.76 6.26
C LYS A 32 1.45 2.65 5.94
N LEU A 33 1.68 2.90 4.66
CA LEU A 33 2.74 3.79 4.21
C LEU A 33 2.20 5.23 4.15
N LEU A 34 2.93 6.17 4.77
CA LEU A 34 2.65 7.59 4.67
C LEU A 34 3.79 8.27 3.92
N ARG A 35 3.44 9.08 2.93
CA ARG A 35 4.38 9.89 2.16
C ARG A 35 4.15 11.35 2.52
N ASN A 36 5.14 11.99 3.15
CA ASN A 36 5.01 13.37 3.66
C ASN A 36 3.75 13.54 4.53
N GLY A 37 3.47 12.55 5.39
CA GLY A 37 2.30 12.55 6.26
C GLY A 37 0.99 12.14 5.61
N ARG A 38 0.99 11.92 4.30
CA ARG A 38 -0.20 11.56 3.53
C ARG A 38 -0.29 10.04 3.36
N CYS A 39 -1.46 9.46 3.69
CA CYS A 39 -1.72 8.03 3.55
C CYS A 39 -2.72 7.78 2.42
N PHE A 40 -2.25 7.21 1.31
CA PHE A 40 -3.10 6.93 0.16
C PHE A 40 -4.15 5.86 0.46
N VAL A 41 -3.83 4.92 1.36
CA VAL A 41 -4.80 3.90 1.79
C VAL A 41 -5.95 4.53 2.55
N ASP A 42 -5.66 5.44 3.49
CA ASP A 42 -6.71 6.13 4.25
C ASP A 42 -7.61 6.97 3.33
N GLU A 43 -7.02 7.63 2.33
CA GLU A 43 -7.79 8.40 1.34
C GLU A 43 -8.72 7.49 0.54
N PHE A 44 -8.24 6.31 0.15
CA PHE A 44 -9.06 5.34 -0.55
C PHE A 44 -10.20 4.80 0.34
N VAL A 45 -9.92 4.54 1.61
CA VAL A 45 -10.93 4.12 2.59
C VAL A 45 -12.05 5.16 2.71
N GLU A 46 -11.69 6.45 2.77
CA GLU A 46 -12.68 7.53 2.83
C GLU A 46 -13.58 7.54 1.58
N GLU A 47 -13.00 7.30 0.40
CA GLU A 47 -13.77 7.17 -0.83
C GLU A 47 -14.74 5.98 -0.78
N VAL A 48 -14.24 4.82 -0.32
CA VAL A 48 -15.02 3.58 -0.22
C VAL A 48 -16.18 3.71 0.76
N LYS A 49 -15.99 4.42 1.87
CA LYS A 49 -17.02 4.60 2.90
C LYS A 49 -18.29 5.29 2.38
N ARG A 50 -18.20 6.03 1.30
CA ARG A 50 -19.31 6.78 0.72
C ARG A 50 -20.31 5.90 -0.03
N ASP A 51 -19.93 4.65 -0.31
CA ASP A 51 -20.76 3.71 -1.08
C ASP A 51 -20.96 2.44 -0.26
N LYS A 52 -22.22 2.13 0.05
CA LYS A 52 -22.58 0.97 0.86
C LYS A 52 -22.07 -0.36 0.28
N ASN A 53 -22.16 -0.52 -1.05
CA ASN A 53 -21.71 -1.75 -1.72
C ASN A 53 -20.20 -1.90 -1.64
N LEU A 54 -19.48 -0.79 -1.75
CA LEU A 54 -18.01 -0.79 -1.66
C LEU A 54 -17.53 -1.07 -0.23
N ARG A 55 -18.30 -0.64 0.78
CA ARG A 55 -17.94 -0.97 2.17
C ARG A 55 -17.92 -2.47 2.41
N GLN A 56 -18.87 -3.20 1.82
CA GLN A 56 -18.89 -4.66 1.94
C GLN A 56 -17.69 -5.28 1.24
N GLU A 57 -17.35 -4.82 0.05
CA GLU A 57 -16.16 -5.29 -0.66
C GLU A 57 -14.86 -4.98 0.12
N TRP A 58 -14.82 -3.81 0.76
CA TRP A 58 -13.66 -3.44 1.58
C TRP A 58 -13.46 -4.40 2.75
N LEU A 59 -14.53 -4.84 3.39
CA LEU A 59 -14.45 -5.84 4.46
C LEU A 59 -13.86 -7.17 3.94
N GLU A 60 -14.19 -7.56 2.71
CA GLU A 60 -13.61 -8.74 2.07
C GLU A 60 -12.10 -8.57 1.86
N ILE A 61 -11.67 -7.38 1.44
CA ILE A 61 -10.25 -7.07 1.25
C ILE A 61 -9.52 -7.10 2.59
N ILE A 62 -10.09 -6.52 3.64
CA ILE A 62 -9.51 -6.54 4.98
C ILE A 62 -9.36 -7.98 5.49
N ALA A 63 -10.37 -8.82 5.27
CA ALA A 63 -10.28 -10.25 5.62
C ALA A 63 -9.15 -10.94 4.86
N THR A 64 -8.95 -10.61 3.59
CA THR A 64 -7.85 -11.14 2.79
C THR A 64 -6.49 -10.72 3.35
N ILE A 65 -6.32 -9.45 3.72
CA ILE A 65 -5.07 -8.98 4.32
C ILE A 65 -4.80 -9.68 5.65
N HIS A 66 -5.83 -9.85 6.49
CA HIS A 66 -5.71 -10.56 7.75
C HIS A 66 -5.21 -12.00 7.52
N ASP A 67 -5.83 -12.71 6.58
CA ASP A 67 -5.45 -14.08 6.26
C ASP A 67 -4.01 -14.17 5.72
N ALA A 68 -3.65 -13.27 4.82
CA ALA A 68 -2.30 -13.21 4.27
C ALA A 68 -1.25 -12.91 5.36
N ALA A 69 -1.55 -11.99 6.25
CA ALA A 69 -0.65 -11.63 7.35
C ALA A 69 -0.56 -12.72 8.43
N SER A 70 -1.54 -13.60 8.48
CA SER A 70 -1.55 -14.78 9.35
C SER A 70 -0.82 -15.97 8.73
N GLY A 71 -0.28 -15.84 7.52
CA GLY A 71 0.47 -16.90 6.85
C GLY A 71 -0.37 -17.89 6.07
N LYS A 72 -1.66 -17.61 5.86
CA LYS A 72 -2.53 -18.51 5.09
C LYS A 72 -2.23 -18.42 3.60
N LEU A 73 -2.29 -19.57 2.92
CA LEU A 73 -2.23 -19.61 1.46
C LEU A 73 -3.60 -19.21 0.92
N LEU A 74 -3.60 -18.26 -0.02
CA LEU A 74 -4.82 -17.70 -0.58
C LEU A 74 -4.88 -17.93 -2.09
N PRO A 75 -6.09 -18.14 -2.66
CA PRO A 75 -6.21 -18.27 -4.11
C PRO A 75 -5.89 -16.93 -4.80
N GLN A 76 -5.35 -17.02 -6.01
CA GLN A 76 -4.95 -15.84 -6.80
C GLN A 76 -6.11 -14.89 -7.08
N LYS A 77 -7.34 -15.37 -7.08
CA LYS A 77 -8.51 -14.51 -7.27
C LYS A 77 -8.75 -13.56 -6.09
N ARG A 78 -8.19 -13.88 -4.91
CA ARG A 78 -8.27 -13.01 -3.72
C ARG A 78 -7.00 -12.24 -3.47
N TYR A 79 -5.84 -12.88 -3.65
CA TYR A 79 -4.55 -12.31 -3.27
C TYR A 79 -3.51 -12.78 -4.28
N ARG A 80 -2.98 -11.85 -5.07
CA ARG A 80 -2.10 -12.19 -6.18
C ARG A 80 -0.76 -11.48 -6.06
N LYS A 81 0.32 -12.24 -6.21
CA LYS A 81 1.66 -11.65 -6.34
C LYS A 81 1.76 -10.99 -7.72
N LEU A 82 2.24 -9.74 -7.72
CA LEU A 82 2.44 -8.99 -8.95
C LEU A 82 3.83 -9.29 -9.50
N THR A 83 3.89 -9.61 -10.80
CA THR A 83 5.16 -9.79 -11.51
C THR A 83 5.60 -8.43 -12.02
N LEU A 84 6.57 -7.83 -11.31
CA LEU A 84 7.12 -6.52 -11.65
C LEU A 84 8.51 -6.68 -12.26
N ALA A 85 9.09 -5.57 -12.74
CA ALA A 85 10.42 -5.58 -13.31
C ALA A 85 11.46 -6.13 -12.31
N LYS A 86 12.51 -6.79 -12.82
CA LYS A 86 13.58 -7.39 -11.99
C LYS A 86 14.25 -6.39 -11.07
N SER A 87 14.26 -5.12 -11.43
CA SER A 87 14.81 -4.04 -10.61
C SER A 87 13.94 -3.65 -9.42
N PHE A 88 12.73 -4.22 -9.32
CA PHE A 88 11.82 -3.93 -8.22
C PHE A 88 12.26 -4.71 -6.97
N VAL A 89 12.60 -3.97 -5.91
CA VAL A 89 13.28 -4.50 -4.72
C VAL A 89 12.34 -5.30 -3.81
N PHE A 90 11.06 -4.96 -3.78
CA PHE A 90 10.09 -5.57 -2.87
C PHE A 90 9.20 -6.56 -3.62
N GLN A 91 8.69 -7.54 -2.89
CA GLN A 91 7.59 -8.35 -3.38
C GLN A 91 6.30 -7.55 -3.26
N ALA A 92 5.55 -7.45 -4.34
CA ALA A 92 4.30 -6.71 -4.39
C ALA A 92 3.12 -7.65 -4.59
N PHE A 93 2.00 -7.29 -3.98
CA PHE A 93 0.76 -8.08 -4.03
C PHE A 93 -0.43 -7.18 -4.24
N GLU A 94 -1.51 -7.76 -4.77
CA GLU A 94 -2.80 -7.09 -4.81
C GLU A 94 -3.84 -7.97 -4.11
N ALA A 95 -4.60 -7.38 -3.19
CA ALA A 95 -5.78 -7.97 -2.60
C ALA A 95 -6.99 -7.52 -3.43
N LYS A 96 -7.89 -8.44 -3.73
CA LYS A 96 -8.92 -8.25 -4.76
C LYS A 96 -10.30 -8.56 -4.22
N SER A 97 -11.25 -7.68 -4.53
CA SER A 97 -12.67 -7.97 -4.50
C SER A 97 -13.24 -7.78 -5.90
N PHE A 98 -14.56 -7.83 -6.06
CA PHE A 98 -15.17 -7.71 -7.38
C PHE A 98 -14.74 -6.43 -8.12
N SER A 99 -14.78 -5.28 -7.45
CA SER A 99 -14.47 -3.99 -8.08
C SER A 99 -13.31 -3.21 -7.44
N LEU A 100 -12.77 -3.69 -6.30
CA LEU A 100 -11.71 -2.99 -5.57
C LEU A 100 -10.38 -3.75 -5.61
N ARG A 101 -9.31 -2.98 -5.50
CA ARG A 101 -7.93 -3.48 -5.38
C ARG A 101 -7.21 -2.75 -4.26
N LEU A 102 -6.47 -3.49 -3.44
CA LEU A 102 -5.55 -2.91 -2.45
C LEU A 102 -4.15 -3.43 -2.77
N TYR A 103 -3.20 -2.51 -2.93
CA TYR A 103 -1.83 -2.84 -3.29
C TYR A 103 -0.91 -2.71 -2.11
N LEU A 104 -0.04 -3.69 -1.94
CA LEU A 104 0.87 -3.75 -0.82
C LEU A 104 2.20 -4.36 -1.24
N ILE A 105 3.21 -4.13 -0.39
CA ILE A 105 4.52 -4.75 -0.56
C ILE A 105 4.85 -5.54 0.71
N THR A 106 5.73 -6.53 0.57
CA THR A 106 6.30 -7.24 1.70
C THR A 106 7.76 -6.84 1.82
N GLU A 107 8.14 -6.41 3.01
CA GLU A 107 9.52 -6.04 3.34
C GLU A 107 10.04 -6.99 4.41
N HIS A 108 11.20 -7.60 4.14
CA HIS A 108 11.83 -8.55 5.06
C HIS A 108 12.06 -7.90 6.43
N ASN A 109 11.72 -8.59 7.51
CA ASN A 109 11.83 -8.14 8.91
C ASN A 109 10.90 -6.98 9.30
N ILE A 110 10.13 -6.42 8.39
CA ILE A 110 9.18 -5.34 8.67
C ILE A 110 7.76 -5.89 8.66
N GLY A 111 7.38 -6.57 7.59
CA GLY A 111 6.04 -7.14 7.42
C GLY A 111 5.38 -6.69 6.14
N LYS A 112 4.06 -6.58 6.18
CA LYS A 112 3.26 -6.15 5.04
C LYS A 112 2.98 -4.66 5.14
N ILE A 113 3.22 -3.95 4.04
CA ILE A 113 3.05 -2.49 3.99
C ILE A 113 1.97 -2.18 2.95
N LEU A 114 0.83 -1.67 3.41
CA LEU A 114 -0.26 -1.23 2.54
C LEU A 114 0.13 0.11 1.90
N VAL A 115 0.07 0.21 0.58
CA VAL A 115 0.59 1.37 -0.16
C VAL A 115 -0.51 2.24 -0.75
N CYS A 116 -1.42 1.65 -1.50
CA CYS A 116 -2.51 2.40 -2.13
C CYS A 116 -3.63 1.45 -2.54
N GLY A 117 -4.78 2.01 -2.88
CA GLY A 117 -5.92 1.25 -3.36
C GLY A 117 -6.58 1.93 -4.55
N GLY A 118 -7.49 1.22 -5.21
CA GLY A 118 -8.20 1.75 -6.34
C GLY A 118 -9.29 0.80 -6.83
N ARG A 119 -9.94 1.20 -7.90
CA ARG A 119 -10.94 0.40 -8.60
C ARG A 119 -10.30 -0.54 -9.60
N LYS A 120 -10.87 -1.71 -9.79
CA LYS A 120 -10.42 -2.67 -10.81
C LYS A 120 -10.20 -2.00 -12.18
N LYS A 121 -11.10 -1.11 -12.58
CA LYS A 121 -11.02 -0.42 -13.87
C LYS A 121 -9.76 0.44 -14.04
N ASN A 122 -9.12 0.83 -12.93
CA ASN A 122 -7.92 1.67 -12.93
C ASN A 122 -6.65 0.87 -12.62
N GLN A 123 -6.71 -0.46 -12.71
CA GLN A 123 -5.64 -1.35 -12.25
C GLN A 123 -4.26 -1.02 -12.86
N ILE A 124 -4.19 -0.81 -14.17
CA ILE A 124 -2.92 -0.52 -14.85
C ILE A 124 -2.29 0.76 -14.29
N LYS A 125 -3.09 1.82 -14.19
CA LYS A 125 -2.65 3.11 -13.66
C LYS A 125 -2.21 3.01 -12.22
N ASP A 126 -2.95 2.25 -11.40
CA ASP A 126 -2.66 2.09 -9.98
C ASP A 126 -1.41 1.25 -9.73
N ILE A 127 -1.14 0.25 -10.56
CA ILE A 127 0.10 -0.53 -10.48
C ILE A 127 1.31 0.35 -10.83
N GLU A 128 1.20 1.23 -11.82
CA GLU A 128 2.26 2.20 -12.12
C GLU A 128 2.49 3.16 -10.94
N ARG A 129 1.42 3.57 -10.27
CA ARG A 129 1.50 4.39 -9.07
C ARG A 129 2.20 3.63 -7.94
N LEU A 130 1.86 2.37 -7.74
CA LEU A 130 2.52 1.49 -6.76
C LEU A 130 4.02 1.43 -7.01
N LYS A 131 4.43 1.19 -8.26
CA LYS A 131 5.85 1.14 -8.64
C LYS A 131 6.57 2.44 -8.32
N ARG A 132 5.96 3.57 -8.64
CA ARG A 132 6.56 4.90 -8.41
C ARG A 132 6.75 5.15 -6.92
N ILE A 133 5.72 4.94 -6.13
CA ILE A 133 5.76 5.19 -4.68
C ILE A 133 6.78 4.27 -4.01
N THR A 134 6.79 2.99 -4.36
CA THR A 134 7.71 2.04 -3.73
C THR A 134 9.16 2.27 -4.14
N LYS A 135 9.40 2.74 -5.35
CA LYS A 135 10.74 3.16 -5.78
C LYS A 135 11.24 4.34 -4.94
N GLU A 136 10.40 5.35 -4.73
CA GLU A 136 10.74 6.50 -3.88
C GLU A 136 11.00 6.03 -2.44
N TYR A 137 10.17 5.15 -1.91
CA TYR A 137 10.35 4.59 -0.57
C TYR A 137 11.68 3.84 -0.44
N SER A 138 12.03 3.03 -1.43
CA SER A 138 13.30 2.32 -1.46
C SER A 138 14.49 3.28 -1.42
N HIS A 139 14.43 4.37 -2.19
CA HIS A 139 15.48 5.39 -2.18
C HIS A 139 15.58 6.13 -0.85
N PHE A 140 14.45 6.42 -0.23
CA PHE A 140 14.40 7.07 1.09
C PHE A 140 15.09 6.23 2.16
N LYS A 141 14.91 4.91 2.14
CA LYS A 141 15.51 3.99 3.12
C LYS A 141 17.02 3.84 2.93
N ASN A 142 17.49 3.99 1.73
CA ASN A 142 18.91 3.87 1.39
C ASN A 142 19.57 5.24 1.37
#